data_4c1f9061a3b8df2e550aeba23a6afdda
#
_entry.id   4c1f9061a3b8df2e550aeba23a6afdda
#
_cell.length_a   1.000
_cell.length_b   1.000
_cell.length_c   1.000
_cell.angle_alpha   90.00
_cell.angle_beta   90.00
_cell.angle_gamma   90.00
#
_symmetry.space_group_name_H-M   'P 1'
#
loop_
_entity.id
_entity.type
_entity.pdbx_description
1 polymer ?
#
loop_
_entity_poly.entity_id
_entity_poly.type
_entity_poly.pdbx_seq_one_letter_code
_entity_poly.pdbx_strand_id
1 'polypeptide(L)'
;MVVSLWVELKVGVLLDEAEILPGFDYVFYEVKPSSGRIMRPLPKAWNVVNCFADNTMAEKQPDLVAVCNGDRAKRGTPKRFLWDWICPTRTAYRNYCMSLIREIASQEIAGIRLDSVCFPREGFCDCETCTDSLHKSWMGPVEWRANQIGSFVREVRENIGCGLGLTLEPDPCYGKERFGLDLPELSKYVDFVVTPLYMDYSIVYWLDVLANCFRRKLSKPYFIELYAGYPRAPTKYLASALAVASTYADTVILSTYQASLARSLQREMVTDPSISKFFEERGCESMLEVLKGWEKIG
;
A
#
# COMPACT_ATOMS: atom_id res chain seq x y z
N MET A 1 22.82 -9.79 25.85
CA MET A 1 21.62 -10.65 25.84
C MET A 1 20.47 -9.71 25.45
N VAL A 2 20.18 -9.64 24.16
CA VAL A 2 19.06 -8.83 23.64
C VAL A 2 17.82 -9.66 23.92
N VAL A 3 16.98 -9.24 24.89
CA VAL A 3 15.63 -9.79 25.06
C VAL A 3 14.88 -9.38 23.81
N SER A 4 14.73 -10.30 22.86
CA SER A 4 13.78 -10.18 21.77
C SER A 4 12.40 -10.10 22.42
N LEU A 5 11.85 -8.89 22.52
CA LEU A 5 10.42 -8.73 22.71
C LEU A 5 9.78 -9.31 21.43
N TRP A 6 9.25 -10.51 21.53
CA TRP A 6 8.48 -11.13 20.46
C TRP A 6 7.26 -10.25 20.21
N VAL A 7 7.36 -9.39 19.21
CA VAL A 7 6.19 -8.67 18.70
C VAL A 7 5.38 -9.72 17.94
N GLU A 8 4.16 -9.97 18.42
CA GLU A 8 3.23 -10.89 17.78
C GLU A 8 2.98 -10.42 16.34
N LEU A 9 3.28 -11.27 15.36
CA LEU A 9 3.02 -10.99 13.96
C LEU A 9 1.51 -10.88 13.75
N LYS A 10 1.08 -9.79 13.14
CA LYS A 10 -0.31 -9.59 12.73
C LYS A 10 -0.51 -9.93 11.26
N VAL A 11 -1.70 -10.40 10.93
CA VAL A 11 -2.06 -10.69 9.54
C VAL A 11 -3.28 -9.87 9.14
N GLY A 12 -3.14 -9.14 8.04
CA GLY A 12 -4.22 -8.39 7.41
C GLY A 12 -4.68 -9.01 6.10
N VAL A 13 -5.83 -8.57 5.63
CA VAL A 13 -6.35 -8.91 4.30
C VAL A 13 -6.80 -7.64 3.58
N LEU A 14 -6.54 -7.57 2.26
CA LEU A 14 -7.05 -6.52 1.39
C LEU A 14 -8.16 -7.08 0.50
N LEU A 15 -9.31 -6.40 0.54
CA LEU A 15 -10.54 -6.77 -0.17
C LEU A 15 -11.08 -5.61 -1.01
N ASP A 16 -11.76 -5.94 -2.11
CA ASP A 16 -12.66 -5.02 -2.84
C ASP A 16 -14.15 -5.33 -2.55
N GLU A 17 -14.41 -6.32 -1.71
CA GLU A 17 -15.73 -6.70 -1.19
C GLU A 17 -15.92 -6.16 0.23
N ALA A 18 -17.11 -5.61 0.51
CA ALA A 18 -17.42 -4.98 1.80
C ALA A 18 -17.73 -6.03 2.87
N GLU A 19 -16.71 -6.72 3.35
CA GLU A 19 -16.83 -7.79 4.34
C GLU A 19 -15.73 -7.71 5.41
N ILE A 20 -16.08 -7.96 6.67
CA ILE A 20 -15.14 -8.17 7.76
C ILE A 20 -14.90 -9.68 7.91
N LEU A 21 -13.66 -10.09 7.72
CA LEU A 21 -13.28 -11.50 7.78
C LEU A 21 -12.69 -11.86 9.15
N PRO A 22 -13.19 -12.92 9.80
CA PRO A 22 -12.59 -13.43 11.03
C PRO A 22 -11.19 -14.03 10.75
N GLY A 23 -10.33 -13.98 11.77
CA GLY A 23 -8.97 -14.52 11.70
C GLY A 23 -7.94 -13.58 11.07
N PHE A 24 -8.35 -12.40 10.65
CA PHE A 24 -7.44 -11.32 10.26
C PHE A 24 -7.47 -10.21 11.31
N ASP A 25 -6.30 -9.73 11.71
CA ASP A 25 -6.16 -8.62 12.66
C ASP A 25 -6.57 -7.28 12.04
N TYR A 26 -6.39 -7.17 10.74
CA TYR A 26 -6.75 -6.00 9.94
C TYR A 26 -7.51 -6.39 8.68
N VAL A 27 -8.61 -5.71 8.43
CA VAL A 27 -9.29 -5.73 7.13
C VAL A 27 -9.06 -4.38 6.46
N PHE A 28 -8.42 -4.42 5.31
CA PHE A 28 -8.27 -3.30 4.39
C PHE A 28 -9.32 -3.44 3.29
N TYR A 29 -10.06 -2.36 3.05
CA TYR A 29 -11.14 -2.35 2.06
C TYR A 29 -10.94 -1.24 1.04
N GLU A 30 -10.91 -1.56 -0.24
CA GLU A 30 -10.75 -0.59 -1.32
C GLU A 30 -12.02 0.24 -1.52
N VAL A 31 -12.15 1.33 -0.78
CA VAL A 31 -13.29 2.26 -0.91
C VAL A 31 -13.18 3.13 -2.18
N LYS A 32 -11.97 3.44 -2.61
CA LYS A 32 -11.67 4.09 -3.89
C LYS A 32 -10.45 3.44 -4.54
N PRO A 33 -10.61 2.39 -5.36
CA PRO A 33 -9.52 1.81 -6.15
C PRO A 33 -9.06 2.76 -7.27
N SER A 34 -7.95 2.41 -7.93
CA SER A 34 -7.40 3.15 -9.08
C SER A 34 -8.30 3.19 -10.31
N SER A 35 -9.34 2.35 -10.37
CA SER A 35 -10.41 2.48 -11.37
C SER A 35 -11.17 3.81 -11.25
N GLY A 36 -11.15 4.45 -10.07
CA GLY A 36 -11.89 5.68 -9.75
C GLY A 36 -13.33 5.44 -9.31
N ARG A 37 -13.76 4.17 -9.15
CA ARG A 37 -15.05 3.84 -8.55
C ARG A 37 -15.04 4.20 -7.06
N ILE A 38 -16.11 4.80 -6.56
CA ILE A 38 -16.26 5.10 -5.13
C ILE A 38 -17.28 4.15 -4.54
N MET A 39 -16.92 3.51 -3.44
CA MET A 39 -17.75 2.60 -2.66
C MET A 39 -18.15 3.26 -1.34
N ARG A 40 -19.13 2.70 -0.64
CA ARG A 40 -19.43 3.11 0.73
C ARG A 40 -18.31 2.65 1.67
N PRO A 41 -17.86 3.48 2.61
CA PRO A 41 -16.88 3.06 3.60
C PRO A 41 -17.34 1.82 4.38
N LEU A 42 -16.41 0.91 4.63
CA LEU A 42 -16.68 -0.28 5.45
C LEU A 42 -16.41 0.05 6.92
N PRO A 43 -17.43 -0.01 7.80
CA PRO A 43 -17.25 0.21 9.23
C PRO A 43 -16.23 -0.75 9.83
N LYS A 44 -15.47 -0.28 10.82
CA LYS A 44 -14.44 -1.05 11.56
C LYS A 44 -13.26 -1.56 10.71
N ALA A 45 -13.23 -1.29 9.40
CA ALA A 45 -12.12 -1.60 8.51
C ALA A 45 -11.19 -0.39 8.29
N TRP A 46 -9.99 -0.67 7.80
CA TRP A 46 -9.12 0.33 7.19
C TRP A 46 -9.55 0.56 5.75
N ASN A 47 -10.06 1.75 5.47
CA ASN A 47 -10.56 2.09 4.14
C ASN A 47 -9.43 2.61 3.26
N VAL A 48 -9.17 1.95 2.14
CA VAL A 48 -8.08 2.28 1.21
C VAL A 48 -8.58 3.28 0.18
N VAL A 49 -7.88 4.40 0.08
CA VAL A 49 -8.15 5.47 -0.89
C VAL A 49 -6.98 5.61 -1.83
N ASN A 50 -7.16 5.20 -3.07
CA ASN A 50 -6.20 5.44 -4.13
C ASN A 50 -6.29 6.92 -4.56
N CYS A 51 -5.24 7.69 -4.31
CA CYS A 51 -5.28 9.14 -4.46
C CYS A 51 -5.02 9.58 -5.91
N PHE A 52 -3.78 9.46 -6.39
CA PHE A 52 -3.39 10.04 -7.67
C PHE A 52 -3.40 9.05 -8.85
N ALA A 53 -3.65 7.75 -8.64
CA ALA A 53 -4.04 6.85 -9.71
C ALA A 53 -5.58 6.82 -9.81
N ASP A 54 -6.14 7.32 -10.91
CA ASP A 54 -7.59 7.46 -11.09
C ASP A 54 -7.97 7.42 -12.58
N ASN A 55 -8.36 6.23 -13.04
CA ASN A 55 -8.72 6.03 -14.44
C ASN A 55 -9.95 6.84 -14.84
N THR A 56 -10.98 6.86 -13.99
CA THR A 56 -12.24 7.57 -14.26
C THR A 56 -12.02 9.08 -14.37
N MET A 57 -11.22 9.66 -13.47
CA MET A 57 -10.95 11.10 -13.52
C MET A 57 -10.05 11.47 -14.71
N ALA A 58 -9.06 10.63 -15.03
CA ALA A 58 -8.19 10.82 -16.18
C ALA A 58 -8.93 10.75 -17.52
N GLU A 59 -10.02 9.98 -17.60
CA GLU A 59 -10.90 9.92 -18.76
C GLU A 59 -11.81 11.15 -18.85
N LYS A 60 -12.39 11.57 -17.72
CA LYS A 60 -13.31 12.74 -17.65
C LYS A 60 -12.58 14.07 -17.82
N GLN A 61 -11.38 14.19 -17.31
CA GLN A 61 -10.57 15.42 -17.29
C GLN A 61 -9.12 15.13 -17.71
N PRO A 62 -8.86 14.89 -19.01
CA PRO A 62 -7.53 14.50 -19.51
C PRO A 62 -6.42 15.50 -19.19
N ASP A 63 -6.75 16.76 -18.95
CA ASP A 63 -5.77 17.82 -18.62
C ASP A 63 -5.21 17.68 -17.20
N LEU A 64 -5.84 16.89 -16.35
CA LEU A 64 -5.33 16.56 -15.01
C LEU A 64 -4.23 15.50 -15.05
N VAL A 65 -4.11 14.74 -16.14
CA VAL A 65 -3.15 13.64 -16.25
C VAL A 65 -1.72 14.16 -16.17
N ALA A 66 -0.89 13.48 -15.41
CA ALA A 66 0.54 13.79 -15.31
C ALA A 66 1.24 13.61 -16.67
N VAL A 67 2.13 14.53 -17.00
CA VAL A 67 2.87 14.53 -18.30
C VAL A 67 4.38 14.62 -18.06
N CYS A 68 5.15 14.10 -19.03
CA CYS A 68 6.60 14.23 -19.05
C CYS A 68 7.06 14.26 -20.51
N ASN A 69 7.66 15.36 -20.94
CA ASN A 69 8.10 15.58 -22.33
C ASN A 69 6.99 15.31 -23.37
N GLY A 70 5.77 15.71 -23.05
CA GLY A 70 4.59 15.48 -23.89
C GLY A 70 3.92 14.11 -23.74
N ASP A 71 4.59 13.14 -23.12
CA ASP A 71 4.00 11.82 -22.83
C ASP A 71 3.06 11.90 -21.63
N ARG A 72 1.88 11.31 -21.74
CA ARG A 72 0.91 11.22 -20.64
C ARG A 72 1.11 9.93 -19.84
N ALA A 73 1.00 10.00 -18.52
CA ALA A 73 1.04 8.85 -17.63
C ALA A 73 -0.29 8.08 -17.65
N LYS A 74 -0.53 7.37 -18.75
CA LYS A 74 -1.77 6.60 -19.02
C LYS A 74 -1.49 5.14 -19.32
N ARG A 75 -2.48 4.30 -19.04
CA ARG A 75 -2.51 2.90 -19.46
C ARG A 75 -2.30 2.79 -20.98
N GLY A 76 -1.65 1.70 -21.42
CA GLY A 76 -1.43 1.45 -22.85
C GLY A 76 -0.36 2.33 -23.51
N THR A 77 0.32 3.21 -22.77
CA THR A 77 1.46 3.97 -23.28
C THR A 77 2.73 3.11 -23.30
N PRO A 78 3.74 3.46 -24.10
CA PRO A 78 5.01 2.72 -24.16
C PRO A 78 5.72 2.61 -22.80
N LYS A 79 5.47 3.54 -21.87
CA LYS A 79 6.03 3.53 -20.50
C LYS A 79 5.34 2.52 -19.57
N ARG A 80 4.34 1.79 -20.04
CA ARG A 80 3.67 0.67 -19.34
C ARG A 80 3.11 1.04 -17.96
N PHE A 81 2.33 2.11 -17.86
CA PHE A 81 1.55 2.39 -16.67
C PHE A 81 0.39 1.39 -16.55
N LEU A 82 0.18 0.88 -15.34
CA LEU A 82 -0.96 0.01 -15.02
C LEU A 82 -2.24 0.81 -14.83
N TRP A 83 -2.10 2.07 -14.41
CA TRP A 83 -3.19 3.01 -14.12
C TRP A 83 -2.96 4.33 -14.81
N ASP A 84 -4.02 5.13 -14.94
CA ASP A 84 -3.92 6.51 -15.39
C ASP A 84 -3.63 7.40 -14.18
N TRP A 85 -2.60 8.24 -14.27
CA TRP A 85 -2.12 9.02 -13.15
C TRP A 85 -2.49 10.49 -13.28
N ILE A 86 -3.13 11.01 -12.25
CA ILE A 86 -3.41 12.44 -12.10
C ILE A 86 -2.16 13.12 -11.53
N CYS A 87 -1.86 14.31 -12.04
CA CYS A 87 -0.74 15.10 -11.52
C CYS A 87 -1.00 15.52 -10.05
N PRO A 88 -0.10 15.18 -9.11
CA PRO A 88 -0.29 15.45 -7.68
C PRO A 88 -0.36 16.93 -7.28
N THR A 89 -0.03 17.85 -8.20
CA THR A 89 -0.05 19.29 -7.93
C THR A 89 -1.34 19.99 -8.36
N ARG A 90 -2.27 19.25 -8.98
CA ARG A 90 -3.55 19.82 -9.42
C ARG A 90 -4.46 20.10 -8.23
N THR A 91 -4.54 21.38 -7.84
CA THR A 91 -5.30 21.82 -6.66
C THR A 91 -6.75 21.35 -6.65
N ALA A 92 -7.45 21.43 -7.78
CA ALA A 92 -8.84 20.98 -7.89
C ALA A 92 -8.97 19.49 -7.57
N TYR A 93 -8.04 18.65 -8.04
CA TYR A 93 -8.06 17.23 -7.77
C TYR A 93 -7.62 16.89 -6.34
N ARG A 94 -6.62 17.59 -5.79
CA ARG A 94 -6.26 17.49 -4.36
C ARG A 94 -7.45 17.79 -3.46
N ASN A 95 -8.18 18.88 -3.74
CA ASN A 95 -9.38 19.25 -2.99
C ASN A 95 -10.48 18.18 -3.08
N TYR A 96 -10.66 17.57 -4.26
CA TYR A 96 -11.56 16.44 -4.44
C TYR A 96 -11.14 15.25 -3.57
N CYS A 97 -9.88 14.84 -3.59
CA CYS A 97 -9.36 13.77 -2.74
C CYS A 97 -9.55 14.10 -1.25
N MET A 98 -9.24 15.32 -0.83
CA MET A 98 -9.41 15.77 0.55
C MET A 98 -10.87 15.73 1.01
N SER A 99 -11.81 16.15 0.16
CA SER A 99 -13.24 16.10 0.49
C SER A 99 -13.71 14.66 0.67
N LEU A 100 -13.30 13.75 -0.22
CA LEU A 100 -13.61 12.32 -0.12
C LEU A 100 -13.00 11.70 1.14
N ILE A 101 -11.73 11.99 1.43
CA ILE A 101 -11.04 11.49 2.61
C ILE A 101 -11.74 11.95 3.90
N ARG A 102 -12.15 13.22 4.00
CA ARG A 102 -12.91 13.73 5.13
C ARG A 102 -14.26 13.06 5.30
N GLU A 103 -14.98 12.83 4.20
CA GLU A 103 -16.26 12.11 4.19
C GLU A 103 -16.10 10.68 4.72
N ILE A 104 -15.08 9.96 4.26
CA ILE A 104 -14.76 8.62 4.74
C ILE A 104 -14.37 8.65 6.22
N ALA A 105 -13.50 9.58 6.63
CA ALA A 105 -13.03 9.71 8.00
C ALA A 105 -14.13 10.10 9.01
N SER A 106 -15.25 10.68 8.54
CA SER A 106 -16.41 11.00 9.39
C SER A 106 -17.25 9.77 9.78
N GLN A 107 -16.97 8.61 9.18
CA GLN A 107 -17.67 7.36 9.47
C GLN A 107 -16.99 6.58 10.60
N GLU A 108 -17.69 5.59 11.17
CA GLU A 108 -17.14 4.68 12.20
C GLU A 108 -16.20 3.65 11.58
N ILE A 109 -14.99 4.07 11.21
CA ILE A 109 -13.96 3.24 10.58
C ILE A 109 -12.74 3.05 11.49
N ALA A 110 -11.92 2.01 11.24
CA ALA A 110 -10.66 1.83 11.96
C ALA A 110 -9.61 2.89 11.55
N GLY A 111 -9.62 3.28 10.29
CA GLY A 111 -8.71 4.29 9.76
C GLY A 111 -8.73 4.35 8.23
N ILE A 112 -7.86 5.20 7.69
CA ILE A 112 -7.65 5.39 6.26
C ILE A 112 -6.23 4.93 5.90
N ARG A 113 -6.12 4.16 4.82
CA ARG A 113 -4.86 3.89 4.16
C ARG A 113 -4.83 4.64 2.83
N LEU A 114 -3.89 5.56 2.69
CA LEU A 114 -3.65 6.24 1.43
C LEU A 114 -2.83 5.36 0.50
N ASP A 115 -3.25 5.27 -0.75
CA ASP A 115 -2.55 4.57 -1.81
C ASP A 115 -2.25 5.51 -2.98
N SER A 116 -1.19 5.22 -3.74
CA SER A 116 -0.75 6.00 -4.91
C SER A 116 -0.59 7.50 -4.61
N VAL A 117 -0.09 7.84 -3.41
CA VAL A 117 0.25 9.22 -3.04
C VAL A 117 1.69 9.50 -3.44
N CYS A 118 1.92 9.62 -4.74
CA CYS A 118 3.24 9.84 -5.30
C CYS A 118 3.15 10.41 -6.72
N PHE A 119 4.27 10.86 -7.26
CA PHE A 119 4.41 11.05 -8.70
C PHE A 119 4.52 9.70 -9.41
N PRO A 120 4.00 9.54 -10.64
CA PRO A 120 3.94 8.22 -11.28
C PRO A 120 5.30 7.59 -11.58
N ARG A 121 6.31 8.39 -11.86
CA ARG A 121 7.71 8.01 -12.10
C ARG A 121 8.64 9.21 -12.07
N GLU A 122 9.97 8.95 -12.22
CA GLU A 122 10.95 10.00 -12.47
C GLU A 122 10.59 10.82 -13.73
N GLY A 123 10.83 12.13 -13.67
CA GLY A 123 10.49 13.08 -14.73
C GLY A 123 9.05 13.54 -14.78
N PHE A 124 8.10 12.79 -14.26
CA PHE A 124 6.71 13.25 -14.08
C PHE A 124 6.59 14.10 -12.81
N CYS A 125 5.92 15.23 -12.78
CA CYS A 125 5.21 15.84 -13.88
C CYS A 125 5.94 17.13 -14.30
N ASP A 126 5.98 17.40 -15.62
CA ASP A 126 6.52 18.64 -16.19
C ASP A 126 5.42 19.53 -16.82
N CYS A 127 4.16 19.35 -16.41
CA CYS A 127 3.08 20.23 -16.85
C CYS A 127 3.33 21.66 -16.37
N GLU A 128 2.75 22.65 -17.05
CA GLU A 128 2.90 24.09 -16.76
C GLU A 128 2.72 24.38 -15.26
N THR A 129 1.69 23.83 -14.61
CA THR A 129 1.46 24.00 -13.15
C THR A 129 2.66 23.52 -12.31
N CYS A 130 3.26 22.38 -12.66
CA CYS A 130 4.43 21.84 -11.97
C CYS A 130 5.66 22.70 -12.22
N THR A 131 5.91 23.08 -13.47
CA THR A 131 7.06 23.90 -13.87
C THR A 131 7.03 25.25 -13.19
N ASP A 132 5.89 25.94 -13.23
CA ASP A 132 5.69 27.23 -12.57
C ASP A 132 5.85 27.15 -11.05
N SER A 133 5.28 26.12 -10.43
CA SER A 133 5.39 25.92 -8.98
C SER A 133 6.82 25.60 -8.55
N LEU A 134 7.53 24.78 -9.34
CA LEU A 134 8.95 24.48 -9.11
C LEU A 134 9.79 25.76 -9.18
N HIS A 135 9.65 26.56 -10.25
CA HIS A 135 10.41 27.80 -10.41
C HIS A 135 10.15 28.81 -9.26
N LYS A 136 8.92 28.88 -8.76
CA LYS A 136 8.56 29.78 -7.65
C LYS A 136 9.06 29.28 -6.30
N SER A 137 9.39 27.99 -6.18
CA SER A 137 9.75 27.39 -4.89
C SER A 137 11.19 27.59 -4.47
N TRP A 138 12.10 27.93 -5.38
CA TRP A 138 13.56 27.99 -5.17
C TRP A 138 14.18 26.64 -4.70
N MET A 139 13.45 25.54 -4.83
CA MET A 139 13.88 24.18 -4.46
C MET A 139 14.47 23.45 -5.65
N GLY A 140 15.33 22.45 -5.38
CA GLY A 140 15.68 21.45 -6.39
C GLY A 140 14.47 20.58 -6.76
N PRO A 141 14.44 20.00 -7.97
CA PRO A 141 13.27 19.23 -8.44
C PRO A 141 12.89 18.05 -7.53
N VAL A 142 13.87 17.38 -6.93
CA VAL A 142 13.65 16.24 -6.03
C VAL A 142 12.98 16.70 -4.73
N GLU A 143 13.53 17.74 -4.10
CA GLU A 143 13.02 18.32 -2.86
C GLU A 143 11.62 18.91 -3.07
N TRP A 144 11.41 19.58 -4.20
CA TRP A 144 10.10 20.15 -4.53
C TRP A 144 9.05 19.04 -4.68
N ARG A 145 9.35 17.96 -5.40
CA ARG A 145 8.42 16.82 -5.54
C ARG A 145 8.11 16.17 -4.20
N ALA A 146 9.14 15.94 -3.38
CA ALA A 146 8.96 15.42 -2.03
C ALA A 146 8.10 16.35 -1.15
N ASN A 147 8.29 17.66 -1.24
CA ASN A 147 7.47 18.64 -0.54
C ASN A 147 6.01 18.64 -1.01
N GLN A 148 5.74 18.44 -2.32
CA GLN A 148 4.36 18.33 -2.83
C GLN A 148 3.63 17.12 -2.22
N ILE A 149 4.29 15.97 -2.14
CA ILE A 149 3.72 14.75 -1.57
C ILE A 149 3.61 14.87 -0.05
N GLY A 150 4.68 15.31 0.64
CA GLY A 150 4.67 15.49 2.10
C GLY A 150 3.61 16.48 2.57
N SER A 151 3.41 17.59 1.84
CA SER A 151 2.37 18.57 2.15
C SER A 151 0.95 17.98 2.03
N PHE A 152 0.70 17.10 1.06
CA PHE A 152 -0.59 16.44 0.94
C PHE A 152 -0.85 15.47 2.09
N VAL A 153 0.14 14.63 2.44
CA VAL A 153 -0.01 13.67 3.55
C VAL A 153 -0.20 14.39 4.88
N ARG A 154 0.55 15.48 5.12
CA ARG A 154 0.38 16.34 6.29
C ARG A 154 -1.02 16.94 6.35
N GLU A 155 -1.50 17.52 5.24
CA GLU A 155 -2.86 18.09 5.14
C GLU A 155 -3.92 17.02 5.46
N VAL A 156 -3.77 15.79 4.97
CA VAL A 156 -4.67 14.69 5.33
C VAL A 156 -4.63 14.44 6.84
N ARG A 157 -3.44 14.28 7.44
CA ARG A 157 -3.30 14.04 8.89
C ARG A 157 -3.96 15.12 9.74
N GLU A 158 -3.82 16.39 9.35
CA GLU A 158 -4.40 17.54 10.06
C GLU A 158 -5.93 17.61 9.97
N ASN A 159 -6.53 16.91 9.00
CA ASN A 159 -7.97 16.97 8.71
C ASN A 159 -8.75 15.68 9.07
N ILE A 160 -8.10 14.67 9.62
CA ILE A 160 -8.77 13.43 10.04
C ILE A 160 -8.45 13.10 11.50
N GLY A 161 -9.44 12.55 12.21
CA GLY A 161 -9.29 12.10 13.61
C GLY A 161 -9.02 10.61 13.78
N CYS A 162 -9.00 9.82 12.69
CA CYS A 162 -8.76 8.39 12.72
C CYS A 162 -7.32 8.00 12.37
N GLY A 163 -6.99 6.70 12.40
CA GLY A 163 -5.69 6.20 12.01
C GLY A 163 -5.36 6.47 10.54
N LEU A 164 -4.07 6.68 10.23
CA LEU A 164 -3.57 6.96 8.88
C LEU A 164 -2.42 6.04 8.50
N GLY A 165 -2.62 5.19 7.51
CA GLY A 165 -1.59 4.39 6.85
C GLY A 165 -1.20 4.95 5.49
N LEU A 166 -0.02 4.63 5.01
CA LEU A 166 0.47 5.06 3.68
C LEU A 166 1.10 3.89 2.93
N THR A 167 0.66 3.68 1.69
CA THR A 167 1.32 2.77 0.75
C THR A 167 2.52 3.46 0.11
N LEU A 168 3.65 2.77 0.07
CA LEU A 168 4.89 3.20 -0.57
C LEU A 168 5.11 2.41 -1.86
N GLU A 169 5.67 3.05 -2.87
CA GLU A 169 6.19 2.34 -4.04
C GLU A 169 7.38 1.45 -3.63
N PRO A 170 7.57 0.26 -4.24
CA PRO A 170 8.55 -0.73 -3.81
C PRO A 170 10.00 -0.39 -4.23
N ASP A 171 10.42 0.85 -3.98
CA ASP A 171 11.77 1.34 -4.22
C ASP A 171 12.37 1.97 -2.96
N PRO A 172 13.07 1.19 -2.13
CA PRO A 172 13.64 1.69 -0.88
C PRO A 172 14.82 2.64 -1.08
N CYS A 173 15.43 2.69 -2.28
CA CYS A 173 16.65 3.45 -2.52
C CYS A 173 16.38 4.81 -3.16
N TYR A 174 15.52 4.84 -4.16
CA TYR A 174 15.26 6.03 -4.99
C TYR A 174 13.81 6.51 -4.91
N GLY A 175 13.08 6.13 -3.86
CA GLY A 175 11.68 6.52 -3.67
C GLY A 175 11.47 8.02 -3.67
N LYS A 176 12.39 8.80 -3.08
CA LYS A 176 12.33 10.25 -3.07
C LYS A 176 12.54 10.85 -4.46
N GLU A 177 13.56 10.40 -5.17
CA GLU A 177 13.93 10.89 -6.51
C GLU A 177 12.89 10.50 -7.55
N ARG A 178 12.40 9.27 -7.51
CA ARG A 178 11.49 8.73 -8.53
C ARG A 178 10.04 9.12 -8.31
N PHE A 179 9.61 9.14 -7.04
CA PHE A 179 8.20 9.25 -6.69
C PHE A 179 7.86 10.43 -5.78
N GLY A 180 8.86 11.10 -5.22
CA GLY A 180 8.67 12.15 -4.22
C GLY A 180 8.38 11.60 -2.81
N LEU A 181 8.72 10.34 -2.54
CA LEU A 181 8.47 9.67 -1.26
C LEU A 181 9.65 9.86 -0.30
N ASP A 182 9.66 10.96 0.43
CA ASP A 182 10.64 11.24 1.50
C ASP A 182 10.22 10.51 2.79
N LEU A 183 10.77 9.31 3.02
CA LEU A 183 10.37 8.45 4.13
C LEU A 183 10.52 9.11 5.52
N PRO A 184 11.62 9.81 5.85
CA PRO A 184 11.74 10.55 7.10
C PRO A 184 10.64 11.60 7.30
N GLU A 185 10.29 12.34 6.25
CA GLU A 185 9.24 13.36 6.32
C GLU A 185 7.85 12.73 6.45
N LEU A 186 7.52 11.77 5.59
CA LEU A 186 6.22 11.09 5.56
C LEU A 186 5.93 10.36 6.87
N SER A 187 6.95 9.75 7.48
CA SER A 187 6.83 9.04 8.76
C SER A 187 6.32 9.91 9.91
N LYS A 188 6.42 11.23 9.82
CA LYS A 188 5.91 12.14 10.86
C LYS A 188 4.38 12.16 10.93
N TYR A 189 3.72 11.85 9.83
CA TYR A 189 2.28 12.07 9.67
C TYR A 189 1.46 10.78 9.66
N VAL A 190 2.10 9.61 9.52
CA VAL A 190 1.41 8.32 9.39
C VAL A 190 1.65 7.42 10.60
N ASP A 191 0.72 6.51 10.87
CA ASP A 191 0.81 5.55 11.97
C ASP A 191 1.57 4.29 11.56
N PHE A 192 1.48 3.89 10.29
CA PHE A 192 2.24 2.79 9.68
C PHE A 192 2.43 3.02 8.19
N VAL A 193 3.34 2.25 7.62
CA VAL A 193 3.59 2.22 6.17
C VAL A 193 3.39 0.82 5.62
N VAL A 194 2.92 0.74 4.38
CA VAL A 194 2.69 -0.52 3.65
C VAL A 194 3.53 -0.52 2.39
N THR A 195 4.21 -1.62 2.11
CA THR A 195 4.89 -1.82 0.83
C THR A 195 4.31 -3.05 0.12
N PRO A 196 3.66 -2.89 -1.04
CA PRO A 196 3.25 -4.01 -1.86
C PRO A 196 4.48 -4.64 -2.52
N LEU A 197 4.82 -5.85 -2.15
CA LEU A 197 5.90 -6.62 -2.72
C LEU A 197 5.34 -7.76 -3.58
N TYR A 198 4.71 -7.37 -4.70
CA TYR A 198 4.07 -8.26 -5.65
C TYR A 198 5.09 -8.77 -6.66
N MET A 199 5.43 -10.03 -6.55
CA MET A 199 6.43 -10.68 -7.41
C MET A 199 6.14 -12.16 -7.59
N ASP A 200 6.97 -12.84 -8.35
CA ASP A 200 6.96 -14.32 -8.41
C ASP A 200 7.56 -14.88 -7.11
N TYR A 201 6.71 -15.47 -6.28
CA TYR A 201 7.11 -16.04 -4.99
C TYR A 201 7.78 -17.43 -5.10
N SER A 202 7.97 -17.95 -6.30
CA SER A 202 8.85 -19.10 -6.49
C SER A 202 10.32 -18.77 -6.20
N ILE A 203 10.67 -17.46 -6.25
CA ILE A 203 12.00 -16.92 -5.96
C ILE A 203 11.87 -15.78 -4.95
N VAL A 204 12.00 -16.07 -3.65
CA VAL A 204 11.83 -15.08 -2.57
C VAL A 204 13.06 -14.20 -2.31
N TYR A 205 14.14 -14.36 -3.06
CA TYR A 205 15.38 -13.59 -2.87
C TYR A 205 15.15 -12.07 -2.93
N TRP A 206 14.42 -11.59 -3.95
CA TRP A 206 14.15 -10.16 -4.07
C TRP A 206 13.17 -9.65 -3.02
N LEU A 207 12.25 -10.49 -2.56
CA LEU A 207 11.38 -10.18 -1.43
C LEU A 207 12.21 -9.91 -0.17
N ASP A 208 13.15 -10.79 0.13
CA ASP A 208 14.07 -10.66 1.26
C ASP A 208 14.89 -9.36 1.18
N VAL A 209 15.52 -9.11 0.03
CA VAL A 209 16.34 -7.91 -0.19
C VAL A 209 15.52 -6.63 0.01
N LEU A 210 14.35 -6.53 -0.60
CA LEU A 210 13.52 -5.32 -0.53
C LEU A 210 12.94 -5.13 0.87
N ALA A 211 12.40 -6.19 1.48
CA ALA A 211 11.84 -6.13 2.83
C ALA A 211 12.88 -5.68 3.86
N ASN A 212 14.09 -6.25 3.80
CA ASN A 212 15.22 -5.86 4.66
C ASN A 212 15.62 -4.39 4.43
N CYS A 213 15.71 -3.96 3.17
CA CYS A 213 16.04 -2.57 2.84
C CYS A 213 15.02 -1.58 3.43
N PHE A 214 13.73 -1.85 3.29
CA PHE A 214 12.69 -1.01 3.88
C PHE A 214 12.76 -1.04 5.41
N ARG A 215 12.84 -2.22 6.03
CA ARG A 215 12.91 -2.34 7.49
C ARG A 215 14.00 -1.48 8.11
N ARG A 216 15.17 -1.42 7.48
CA ARG A 216 16.30 -0.61 7.94
C ARG A 216 16.08 0.89 7.84
N LYS A 217 15.20 1.35 6.96
CA LYS A 217 14.95 2.78 6.70
C LYS A 217 13.72 3.31 7.43
N LEU A 218 12.83 2.43 7.86
CA LEU A 218 11.54 2.81 8.44
C LEU A 218 11.62 2.87 9.96
N SER A 219 11.11 3.97 10.52
CA SER A 219 10.95 4.17 11.97
C SER A 219 9.53 3.88 12.47
N LYS A 220 8.59 3.66 11.55
CA LYS A 220 7.18 3.35 11.84
C LYS A 220 6.91 1.85 11.70
N PRO A 221 5.82 1.34 12.26
CA PRO A 221 5.33 0.01 11.98
C PRO A 221 5.31 -0.25 10.47
N TYR A 222 5.90 -1.38 10.07
CA TYR A 222 6.11 -1.76 8.69
C TYR A 222 5.22 -2.93 8.31
N PHE A 223 4.36 -2.73 7.32
CA PHE A 223 3.47 -3.74 6.78
C PHE A 223 3.94 -4.15 5.39
N ILE A 224 4.03 -5.44 5.15
CA ILE A 224 4.34 -5.99 3.81
C ILE A 224 3.06 -6.55 3.23
N GLU A 225 2.73 -6.13 2.02
CA GLU A 225 1.57 -6.61 1.30
C GLU A 225 2.00 -7.59 0.22
N LEU A 226 1.44 -8.82 0.28
CA LEU A 226 1.71 -9.91 -0.65
C LEU A 226 0.49 -10.16 -1.53
N TYR A 227 0.71 -10.31 -2.83
CA TYR A 227 -0.37 -10.62 -3.77
C TYR A 227 -0.84 -12.07 -3.57
N ALA A 228 -2.10 -12.23 -3.24
CA ALA A 228 -2.76 -13.52 -3.06
C ALA A 228 -4.07 -13.60 -3.87
N GLY A 229 -4.25 -12.67 -4.83
CA GLY A 229 -5.37 -12.61 -5.77
C GLY A 229 -5.24 -13.61 -6.92
N TYR A 230 -6.22 -13.59 -7.83
CA TYR A 230 -6.23 -14.48 -8.99
C TYR A 230 -5.51 -13.84 -10.20
N PRO A 231 -4.67 -14.57 -10.97
CA PRO A 231 -4.20 -15.94 -10.71
C PRO A 231 -3.27 -16.01 -9.50
N ARG A 232 -3.57 -16.95 -8.57
CA ARG A 232 -2.86 -17.06 -7.30
C ARG A 232 -1.59 -17.91 -7.45
N ALA A 233 -0.51 -17.49 -6.79
CA ALA A 233 0.65 -18.34 -6.62
C ALA A 233 0.27 -19.64 -5.85
N PRO A 234 0.90 -20.79 -6.14
CA PRO A 234 0.75 -21.99 -5.34
C PRO A 234 0.97 -21.71 -3.85
N THR A 235 0.16 -22.32 -2.98
CA THR A 235 0.17 -22.05 -1.52
C THR A 235 1.56 -22.22 -0.89
N LYS A 236 2.35 -23.20 -1.35
CA LYS A 236 3.75 -23.40 -0.91
C LYS A 236 4.67 -22.20 -1.22
N TYR A 237 4.47 -21.50 -2.34
CA TYR A 237 5.27 -20.31 -2.66
C TYR A 237 4.81 -19.09 -1.84
N LEU A 238 3.52 -18.99 -1.62
CA LEU A 238 2.99 -17.96 -0.72
C LEU A 238 3.45 -18.20 0.73
N ALA A 239 3.52 -19.44 1.20
CA ALA A 239 4.11 -19.78 2.50
C ALA A 239 5.59 -19.36 2.58
N SER A 240 6.35 -19.55 1.51
CA SER A 240 7.73 -19.08 1.44
C SER A 240 7.83 -17.54 1.52
N ALA A 241 6.92 -16.83 0.84
CA ALA A 241 6.85 -15.37 0.91
C ALA A 241 6.44 -14.88 2.31
N LEU A 242 5.48 -15.56 2.96
CA LEU A 242 5.05 -15.28 4.34
C LEU A 242 6.21 -15.47 5.33
N ALA A 243 6.97 -16.55 5.20
CA ALA A 243 8.14 -16.79 6.07
C ALA A 243 9.18 -15.67 5.96
N VAL A 244 9.45 -15.19 4.75
CA VAL A 244 10.38 -14.07 4.55
C VAL A 244 9.76 -12.76 5.06
N ALA A 245 8.53 -12.46 4.69
CA ALA A 245 7.87 -11.21 5.09
C ALA A 245 7.75 -11.08 6.61
N SER A 246 7.41 -12.18 7.32
CA SER A 246 7.28 -12.22 8.78
C SER A 246 8.58 -11.91 9.53
N THR A 247 9.73 -12.04 8.87
CA THR A 247 11.04 -11.69 9.45
C THR A 247 11.23 -10.17 9.58
N TYR A 248 10.58 -9.39 8.73
CA TYR A 248 10.82 -7.95 8.61
C TYR A 248 9.60 -7.09 8.96
N ALA A 249 8.39 -7.61 8.77
CA ALA A 249 7.16 -6.86 8.94
C ALA A 249 6.56 -7.02 10.34
N ASP A 250 5.94 -5.95 10.83
CA ASP A 250 5.08 -6.00 12.01
C ASP A 250 3.68 -6.59 11.65
N THR A 251 3.30 -6.48 10.36
CA THR A 251 2.06 -7.06 9.82
C THR A 251 2.30 -7.52 8.38
N VAL A 252 1.76 -8.68 8.01
CA VAL A 252 1.70 -9.12 6.61
C VAL A 252 0.26 -9.04 6.13
N ILE A 253 0.05 -8.38 4.98
CA ILE A 253 -1.27 -8.23 4.35
C ILE A 253 -1.36 -9.17 3.15
N LEU A 254 -2.45 -9.93 3.07
CA LEU A 254 -2.77 -10.78 1.94
C LEU A 254 -3.76 -10.07 1.01
N SER A 255 -3.32 -9.65 -0.16
CA SER A 255 -4.18 -8.98 -1.14
C SER A 255 -4.92 -10.02 -1.98
N THR A 256 -6.04 -10.48 -1.45
CA THR A 256 -6.90 -11.46 -2.12
C THR A 256 -7.98 -10.79 -2.97
N TYR A 257 -8.34 -9.55 -2.65
CA TYR A 257 -9.45 -8.77 -3.21
C TYR A 257 -10.83 -9.40 -3.01
N GLN A 258 -10.92 -10.73 -2.91
CA GLN A 258 -12.15 -11.49 -2.73
C GLN A 258 -12.15 -12.21 -1.38
N ALA A 259 -13.25 -12.08 -0.65
CA ALA A 259 -13.44 -12.70 0.65
C ALA A 259 -13.44 -14.24 0.58
N SER A 260 -14.04 -14.80 -0.49
CA SER A 260 -14.05 -16.24 -0.75
C SER A 260 -12.63 -16.81 -0.95
N LEU A 261 -11.76 -16.07 -1.63
CA LEU A 261 -10.39 -16.47 -1.87
C LEU A 261 -9.56 -16.40 -0.58
N ALA A 262 -9.79 -15.38 0.26
CA ALA A 262 -9.16 -15.27 1.57
C ALA A 262 -9.50 -16.46 2.48
N ARG A 263 -10.80 -16.85 2.55
CA ARG A 263 -11.23 -18.05 3.32
C ARG A 263 -10.63 -19.33 2.76
N SER A 264 -10.59 -19.48 1.43
CA SER A 264 -9.95 -20.65 0.80
C SER A 264 -8.49 -20.76 1.19
N LEU A 265 -7.77 -19.64 1.16
CA LEU A 265 -6.36 -19.59 1.52
C LEU A 265 -6.14 -19.93 3.00
N GLN A 266 -6.92 -19.38 3.93
CA GLN A 266 -6.86 -19.72 5.33
C GLN A 266 -7.03 -21.23 5.53
N ARG A 267 -8.09 -21.82 4.93
CA ARG A 267 -8.37 -23.25 5.01
C ARG A 267 -7.21 -24.09 4.45
N GLU A 268 -6.73 -23.77 3.26
CA GLU A 268 -5.63 -24.50 2.64
C GLU A 268 -4.35 -24.48 3.51
N MET A 269 -4.02 -23.32 4.07
CA MET A 269 -2.83 -23.18 4.92
C MET A 269 -2.91 -23.98 6.20
N VAL A 270 -4.11 -24.12 6.76
CA VAL A 270 -4.36 -24.89 7.99
C VAL A 270 -4.45 -26.39 7.71
N THR A 271 -5.09 -26.79 6.60
CA THR A 271 -5.33 -28.22 6.32
C THR A 271 -4.18 -28.94 5.64
N ASP A 272 -3.22 -28.21 5.07
CA ASP A 272 -2.04 -28.81 4.47
C ASP A 272 -0.90 -28.96 5.50
N PRO A 273 -0.63 -30.19 6.01
CA PRO A 273 0.39 -30.41 7.04
C PRO A 273 1.81 -30.07 6.56
N SER A 274 2.04 -30.01 5.25
CA SER A 274 3.33 -29.59 4.69
C SER A 274 3.64 -28.09 4.98
N ILE A 275 2.60 -27.26 5.14
CA ILE A 275 2.75 -25.82 5.45
C ILE A 275 3.19 -25.64 6.90
N SER A 276 2.54 -26.28 7.87
CA SER A 276 2.97 -26.21 9.28
C SER A 276 4.41 -26.73 9.43
N LYS A 277 4.71 -27.88 8.85
CA LYS A 277 6.06 -28.46 8.86
C LYS A 277 7.08 -27.52 8.21
N PHE A 278 6.72 -26.84 7.11
CA PHE A 278 7.58 -25.85 6.45
C PHE A 278 7.95 -24.70 7.38
N PHE A 279 7.00 -24.16 8.18
CA PHE A 279 7.27 -23.07 9.12
C PHE A 279 8.06 -23.56 10.35
N GLU A 280 7.79 -24.79 10.84
CA GLU A 280 8.57 -25.43 11.93
C GLU A 280 10.04 -25.57 11.55
N GLU A 281 10.34 -26.15 10.37
CA GLU A 281 11.70 -26.35 9.88
C GLU A 281 12.49 -25.04 9.69
N ARG A 282 11.80 -23.91 9.57
CA ARG A 282 12.39 -22.57 9.42
C ARG A 282 12.37 -21.72 10.67
N GLY A 283 11.84 -22.24 11.77
CA GLY A 283 11.71 -21.49 13.00
C GLY A 283 10.77 -20.28 12.90
N CYS A 284 9.76 -20.33 12.01
CA CYS A 284 8.78 -19.26 11.83
C CYS A 284 7.65 -19.37 12.86
N GLU A 285 7.98 -19.27 14.16
CA GLU A 285 7.03 -19.46 15.26
C GLU A 285 5.82 -18.51 15.18
N SER A 286 6.03 -17.26 14.76
CA SER A 286 4.96 -16.28 14.59
C SER A 286 3.91 -16.73 13.57
N MET A 287 4.32 -17.36 12.48
CA MET A 287 3.39 -17.91 11.47
C MET A 287 2.65 -19.15 11.99
N LEU A 288 3.29 -19.97 12.81
CA LEU A 288 2.62 -21.11 13.47
C LEU A 288 1.50 -20.65 14.42
N GLU A 289 1.72 -19.56 15.17
CA GLU A 289 0.66 -18.99 16.01
C GLU A 289 -0.51 -18.44 15.17
N VAL A 290 -0.23 -17.81 14.02
CA VAL A 290 -1.26 -17.38 13.06
C VAL A 290 -2.10 -18.57 12.59
N LEU A 291 -1.46 -19.67 12.18
CA LEU A 291 -2.18 -20.88 11.74
C LEU A 291 -3.06 -21.47 12.85
N LYS A 292 -2.56 -21.56 14.08
CA LYS A 292 -3.36 -21.98 15.24
C LYS A 292 -4.56 -21.06 15.50
N GLY A 293 -4.42 -19.76 15.22
CA GLY A 293 -5.52 -18.81 15.28
C GLY A 293 -6.60 -19.13 14.24
N TRP A 294 -6.18 -19.43 13.03
CA TRP A 294 -7.09 -19.77 11.92
C TRP A 294 -7.79 -21.14 12.11
N GLU A 295 -7.11 -22.15 12.68
CA GLU A 295 -7.72 -23.44 13.04
C GLU A 295 -8.95 -23.30 13.95
N LYS A 296 -8.94 -22.32 14.85
CA LYS A 296 -10.06 -22.09 15.79
C LYS A 296 -11.30 -21.48 15.15
N ILE A 297 -11.18 -20.98 13.93
CA ILE A 297 -12.25 -20.26 13.22
C ILE A 297 -12.97 -21.18 12.22
N GLY A 298 -12.28 -22.16 11.66
CA GLY A 298 -12.79 -23.14 10.70
C GLY A 298 -13.40 -24.35 11.36
#